data_cf467f29081da3d3be705d35847c72c9
#
_entry.id   cf467f29081da3d3be705d35847c72c9
#
_cell.length_a   1.000
_cell.length_b   1.000
_cell.length_c   1.000
_cell.angle_alpha   90.00
_cell.angle_beta   90.00
_cell.angle_gamma   90.00
#
_symmetry.space_group_name_H-M   'P 1'
#
loop_
_entity.id
_entity.type
_entity.pdbx_description
1 polymer ?
#
loop_
_entity_poly.entity_id
_entity_poly.type
_entity_poly.pdbx_seq_one_letter_code
_entity_poly.pdbx_strand_id
1 'polypeptide(L)'
;MARTPKTRAPAAKAERRPSVAKAERRQQILSAARGLFAKRGYHLTTIDDIVAQAGVARGTFYLYFEDKRAIFSDLIDRFGSQLAVAIVRIVTDDPTRTVGSQIHENIRRIIGTCLAERAMTKILFTDAVGIDPLFDRKLASFYENMVLLLVETLKDGQKLGIVADGEPRVLAYMALGALKELLYQAVTLGFAEESAEVLTQQIYTFLCDGCLRVR
;
A
#
# COMPACT_ATOMS: atom_id res chain seq x y z
N MET A 1 34.68 20.03 -60.56
CA MET A 1 33.80 20.21 -59.34
C MET A 1 33.07 18.92 -59.08
N ALA A 2 33.60 18.12 -58.16
CA ALA A 2 33.04 16.81 -57.81
C ALA A 2 32.20 16.94 -56.51
N ARG A 3 30.90 16.56 -56.57
CA ARG A 3 30.00 16.53 -55.41
C ARG A 3 30.21 15.23 -54.65
N THR A 4 30.64 15.32 -53.40
CA THR A 4 30.67 14.23 -52.43
C THR A 4 29.26 13.87 -51.91
N PRO A 5 28.88 12.58 -51.81
CA PRO A 5 27.61 12.18 -51.24
C PRO A 5 27.68 12.19 -49.69
N LYS A 6 26.71 12.86 -49.05
CA LYS A 6 26.50 12.79 -47.58
C LYS A 6 25.95 11.44 -47.19
N THR A 7 26.78 10.65 -46.54
CA THR A 7 26.37 9.40 -45.87
C THR A 7 25.55 9.73 -44.63
N ARG A 8 24.27 9.37 -44.67
CA ARG A 8 23.33 9.50 -43.52
C ARG A 8 23.57 8.31 -42.57
N ALA A 9 24.08 8.57 -41.38
CA ALA A 9 24.28 7.58 -40.36
C ALA A 9 22.90 6.98 -39.93
N PRO A 10 22.78 5.66 -39.71
CA PRO A 10 21.57 5.05 -39.24
C PRO A 10 21.34 5.43 -37.77
N ALA A 11 20.11 5.88 -37.45
CA ALA A 11 19.69 6.13 -36.07
C ALA A 11 19.81 4.84 -35.25
N ALA A 12 20.63 4.85 -34.22
CA ALA A 12 20.81 3.77 -33.28
C ALA A 12 19.48 3.52 -32.59
N LYS A 13 18.83 2.41 -32.92
CA LYS A 13 17.67 1.85 -32.19
C LYS A 13 18.23 1.44 -30.83
N ALA A 14 17.90 2.21 -29.77
CA ALA A 14 18.32 1.90 -28.42
C ALA A 14 17.76 0.52 -28.05
N GLU A 15 18.62 -0.49 -27.96
CA GLU A 15 18.30 -1.83 -27.49
C GLU A 15 17.93 -1.71 -26.00
N ARG A 16 16.62 -1.68 -25.70
CA ARG A 16 16.10 -1.82 -24.33
C ARG A 16 16.60 -3.16 -23.81
N ARG A 17 17.37 -3.13 -22.72
CA ARG A 17 17.91 -4.34 -22.10
C ARG A 17 16.78 -5.33 -21.83
N PRO A 18 16.91 -6.64 -22.16
CA PRO A 18 15.84 -7.63 -22.03
C PRO A 18 15.20 -7.72 -20.66
N SER A 19 15.97 -7.45 -19.57
CA SER A 19 15.51 -7.42 -18.20
C SER A 19 14.52 -6.27 -17.90
N VAL A 20 14.74 -5.09 -18.51
CA VAL A 20 13.85 -3.91 -18.34
C VAL A 20 12.50 -4.16 -19.02
N ALA A 21 12.52 -4.68 -20.23
CA ALA A 21 11.30 -5.02 -20.96
C ALA A 21 10.46 -6.10 -20.21
N LYS A 22 11.12 -7.05 -19.55
CA LYS A 22 10.48 -8.07 -18.74
C LYS A 22 9.81 -7.46 -17.51
N ALA A 23 10.50 -6.57 -16.78
CA ALA A 23 9.97 -5.88 -15.61
C ALA A 23 8.79 -4.97 -15.98
N GLU A 24 8.89 -4.21 -17.06
CA GLU A 24 7.83 -3.36 -17.59
C GLU A 24 6.57 -4.17 -17.92
N ARG A 25 6.72 -5.32 -18.58
CA ARG A 25 5.62 -6.18 -18.94
C ARG A 25 4.91 -6.77 -17.71
N ARG A 26 5.68 -7.21 -16.72
CA ARG A 26 5.14 -7.68 -15.44
C ARG A 26 4.35 -6.58 -14.72
N GLN A 27 4.88 -5.37 -14.70
CA GLN A 27 4.20 -4.21 -14.09
C GLN A 27 2.92 -3.83 -14.83
N GLN A 28 2.88 -3.98 -16.15
CA GLN A 28 1.72 -3.73 -16.98
C GLN A 28 0.56 -4.69 -16.63
N ILE A 29 0.86 -5.99 -16.46
CA ILE A 29 -0.13 -7.00 -16.04
C ILE A 29 -0.64 -6.70 -14.62
N LEU A 30 0.26 -6.37 -13.67
CA LEU A 30 -0.11 -6.02 -12.30
C LEU A 30 -1.02 -4.78 -12.24
N SER A 31 -0.70 -3.75 -13.01
CA SER A 31 -1.50 -2.52 -13.05
C SER A 31 -2.90 -2.76 -13.61
N ALA A 32 -3.01 -3.56 -14.68
CA ALA A 32 -4.30 -3.96 -15.26
C ALA A 32 -5.15 -4.75 -14.25
N ALA A 33 -4.54 -5.75 -13.59
CA ALA A 33 -5.22 -6.57 -12.58
C ALA A 33 -5.69 -5.74 -11.40
N ARG A 34 -4.84 -4.84 -10.86
CA ARG A 34 -5.18 -3.91 -9.78
C ARG A 34 -6.41 -3.07 -10.11
N GLY A 35 -6.44 -2.47 -11.30
CA GLY A 35 -7.57 -1.65 -11.73
C GLY A 35 -8.87 -2.46 -11.86
N LEU A 36 -8.81 -3.67 -12.40
CA LEU A 36 -9.95 -4.55 -12.53
C LEU A 36 -10.46 -5.06 -11.18
N PHE A 37 -9.58 -5.47 -10.29
CA PHE A 37 -9.96 -5.91 -8.93
C PHE A 37 -10.64 -4.78 -8.15
N ALA A 38 -10.13 -3.56 -8.22
CA ALA A 38 -10.75 -2.40 -7.56
C ALA A 38 -12.12 -2.03 -8.14
N LYS A 39 -12.34 -2.26 -9.45
CA LYS A 39 -13.58 -1.89 -10.15
C LYS A 39 -14.67 -2.96 -10.03
N ARG A 40 -14.33 -4.24 -10.19
CA ARG A 40 -15.27 -5.37 -10.31
C ARG A 40 -15.16 -6.37 -9.15
N GLY A 41 -14.18 -6.21 -8.29
CA GLY A 41 -13.83 -7.21 -7.28
C GLY A 41 -12.96 -8.33 -7.84
N TYR A 42 -12.31 -9.06 -6.93
CA TYR A 42 -11.44 -10.18 -7.30
C TYR A 42 -12.20 -11.32 -8.00
N HIS A 43 -13.36 -11.71 -7.48
CA HIS A 43 -14.10 -12.89 -7.98
C HIS A 43 -14.58 -12.72 -9.43
N LEU A 44 -15.11 -11.55 -9.75
CA LEU A 44 -15.66 -11.25 -11.07
C LEU A 44 -14.60 -10.93 -12.13
N THR A 45 -13.34 -10.80 -11.75
CA THR A 45 -12.24 -10.55 -12.68
C THR A 45 -11.64 -11.86 -13.17
N THR A 46 -11.55 -12.04 -14.48
CA THR A 46 -10.93 -13.21 -15.13
C THR A 46 -9.51 -12.90 -15.62
N ILE A 47 -8.73 -13.95 -15.93
CA ILE A 47 -7.43 -13.79 -16.58
C ILE A 47 -7.60 -13.16 -17.96
N ASP A 48 -8.67 -13.49 -18.68
CA ASP A 48 -8.96 -12.92 -20.00
C ASP A 48 -9.24 -11.42 -19.94
N ASP A 49 -9.93 -10.95 -18.90
CA ASP A 49 -10.09 -9.51 -18.66
C ASP A 49 -8.73 -8.83 -18.41
N ILE A 50 -7.86 -9.47 -17.60
CA ILE A 50 -6.55 -8.91 -17.25
C ILE A 50 -5.65 -8.81 -18.49
N VAL A 51 -5.59 -9.86 -19.33
CA VAL A 51 -4.73 -9.84 -20.54
C VAL A 51 -5.24 -8.85 -21.58
N ALA A 52 -6.58 -8.76 -21.73
CA ALA A 52 -7.20 -7.76 -22.60
C ALA A 52 -6.88 -6.34 -22.14
N GLN A 53 -7.05 -6.05 -20.85
CA GLN A 53 -6.76 -4.75 -20.27
C GLN A 53 -5.26 -4.40 -20.32
N ALA A 54 -4.38 -5.39 -20.14
CA ALA A 54 -2.94 -5.23 -20.21
C ALA A 54 -2.39 -5.15 -21.64
N GLY A 55 -3.20 -5.47 -22.66
CA GLY A 55 -2.75 -5.52 -24.05
C GLY A 55 -1.68 -6.58 -24.30
N VAL A 56 -1.79 -7.76 -23.64
CA VAL A 56 -0.85 -8.88 -23.80
C VAL A 56 -1.55 -10.15 -24.24
N ALA A 57 -0.82 -11.05 -24.89
CA ALA A 57 -1.35 -12.38 -25.20
C ALA A 57 -1.49 -13.23 -23.93
N ARG A 58 -2.47 -14.14 -23.88
CA ARG A 58 -2.68 -15.05 -22.75
C ARG A 58 -1.43 -15.88 -22.42
N GLY A 59 -0.68 -16.35 -23.42
CA GLY A 59 0.60 -17.04 -23.20
C GLY A 59 1.66 -16.16 -22.53
N THR A 60 1.66 -14.85 -22.82
CA THR A 60 2.55 -13.90 -22.16
C THR A 60 2.22 -13.76 -20.68
N PHE A 61 0.96 -13.80 -20.29
CA PHE A 61 0.54 -13.77 -18.89
C PHE A 61 1.21 -14.91 -18.10
N TYR A 62 1.12 -16.13 -18.57
CA TYR A 62 1.65 -17.32 -17.89
C TYR A 62 3.19 -17.37 -17.80
N LEU A 63 3.90 -16.50 -18.54
CA LEU A 63 5.36 -16.32 -18.34
C LEU A 63 5.70 -15.54 -17.06
N TYR A 64 4.71 -14.86 -16.46
CA TYR A 64 4.91 -13.98 -15.29
C TYR A 64 4.12 -14.41 -14.06
N PHE A 65 2.95 -15.00 -14.24
CA PHE A 65 2.04 -15.40 -13.17
C PHE A 65 1.38 -16.74 -13.48
N GLU A 66 1.36 -17.62 -12.51
CA GLU A 66 0.71 -18.93 -12.64
C GLU A 66 -0.81 -18.81 -12.72
N ASP A 67 -1.38 -17.93 -11.91
CA ASP A 67 -2.81 -17.70 -11.82
C ASP A 67 -3.15 -16.27 -11.32
N LYS A 68 -4.42 -16.00 -11.17
CA LYS A 68 -4.95 -14.75 -10.64
C LYS A 68 -4.53 -14.52 -9.16
N ARG A 69 -4.34 -15.60 -8.39
CA ARG A 69 -3.90 -15.54 -6.99
C ARG A 69 -2.48 -15.05 -6.87
N ALA A 70 -1.58 -15.53 -7.73
CA ALA A 70 -0.19 -15.08 -7.76
C ALA A 70 -0.08 -13.55 -7.96
N ILE A 71 -0.91 -12.97 -8.83
CA ILE A 71 -0.98 -11.52 -9.01
C ILE A 71 -1.42 -10.81 -7.73
N PHE A 72 -2.52 -11.28 -7.15
CA PHE A 72 -3.06 -10.63 -5.96
C PHE A 72 -2.08 -10.71 -4.79
N SER A 73 -1.44 -11.87 -4.59
CA SER A 73 -0.39 -12.05 -3.61
C SER A 73 0.73 -11.02 -3.78
N ASP A 74 1.20 -10.81 -5.01
CA ASP A 74 2.22 -9.82 -5.33
C ASP A 74 1.77 -8.37 -5.06
N LEU A 75 0.51 -8.07 -5.36
CA LEU A 75 -0.07 -6.75 -5.07
C LEU A 75 -0.12 -6.48 -3.56
N ILE A 76 -0.53 -7.46 -2.75
CA ILE A 76 -0.55 -7.35 -1.28
C ILE A 76 0.86 -7.14 -0.73
N ASP A 77 1.86 -7.93 -1.20
CA ASP A 77 3.23 -7.81 -0.74
C ASP A 77 3.83 -6.44 -1.05
N ARG A 78 3.57 -5.92 -2.24
CA ARG A 78 4.03 -4.59 -2.65
C ARG A 78 3.38 -3.48 -1.82
N PHE A 79 2.07 -3.56 -1.62
CA PHE A 79 1.36 -2.57 -0.82
C PHE A 79 1.80 -2.62 0.64
N GLY A 80 1.99 -3.82 1.21
CA GLY A 80 2.53 -4.00 2.55
C GLY A 80 3.94 -3.40 2.69
N SER A 81 4.80 -3.60 1.70
CA SER A 81 6.13 -2.99 1.67
C SER A 81 6.07 -1.46 1.61
N GLN A 82 5.14 -0.88 0.84
CA GLN A 82 4.95 0.57 0.79
C GLN A 82 4.50 1.13 2.14
N LEU A 83 3.58 0.46 2.82
CA LEU A 83 3.14 0.86 4.16
C LEU A 83 4.26 0.72 5.20
N ALA A 84 5.05 -0.34 5.14
CA ALA A 84 6.18 -0.52 6.05
C ALA A 84 7.23 0.60 5.91
N VAL A 85 7.52 1.03 4.68
CA VAL A 85 8.45 2.16 4.41
C VAL A 85 7.84 3.50 4.84
N ALA A 86 6.52 3.64 4.85
CA ALA A 86 5.85 4.86 5.30
C ALA A 86 6.03 5.10 6.81
N ILE A 87 6.26 4.04 7.60
CA ILE A 87 6.41 4.11 9.05
C ILE A 87 7.89 4.33 9.39
N VAL A 88 8.20 5.46 10.01
CA VAL A 88 9.55 5.80 10.46
C VAL A 88 9.63 5.64 11.98
N ARG A 89 10.74 5.09 12.44
CA ARG A 89 11.00 4.94 13.89
C ARG A 89 10.91 6.28 14.60
N ILE A 90 10.22 6.30 15.75
CA ILE A 90 10.16 7.45 16.64
C ILE A 90 11.49 7.60 17.37
N VAL A 91 12.06 8.80 17.36
CA VAL A 91 13.27 9.17 18.07
C VAL A 91 12.88 10.11 19.21
N THR A 92 13.03 9.63 20.44
CA THR A 92 12.54 10.33 21.66
C THR A 92 13.41 11.49 22.11
N ASP A 93 14.67 11.47 21.73
CA ASP A 93 15.69 12.48 22.03
C ASP A 93 16.06 13.37 20.82
N ASP A 94 15.21 13.42 19.81
CA ASP A 94 15.38 14.32 18.65
C ASP A 94 15.22 15.79 19.10
N PRO A 95 16.26 16.63 19.00
CA PRO A 95 16.20 18.02 19.45
C PRO A 95 15.34 18.91 18.53
N THR A 96 14.99 18.44 17.33
CA THR A 96 14.30 19.22 16.31
C THR A 96 12.83 18.84 16.15
N ARG A 97 12.40 17.67 16.60
CA ARG A 97 11.05 17.13 16.43
C ARG A 97 10.52 16.51 17.71
N THR A 98 9.35 16.93 18.12
CA THR A 98 8.67 16.28 19.26
C THR A 98 8.18 14.87 18.87
N VAL A 99 8.00 14.01 19.86
CA VAL A 99 7.40 12.68 19.65
C VAL A 99 6.03 12.80 18.97
N GLY A 100 5.20 13.77 19.41
CA GLY A 100 3.89 14.01 18.81
C GLY A 100 3.96 14.37 17.32
N SER A 101 4.90 15.24 16.93
CA SER A 101 5.08 15.60 15.52
C SER A 101 5.55 14.42 14.67
N GLN A 102 6.36 13.51 15.21
CA GLN A 102 6.79 12.30 14.51
C GLN A 102 5.65 11.28 14.36
N ILE A 103 4.79 11.13 15.37
CA ILE A 103 3.59 10.29 15.30
C ILE A 103 2.63 10.86 14.26
N HIS A 104 2.36 12.17 14.30
CA HIS A 104 1.51 12.84 13.30
C HIS A 104 2.01 12.61 11.88
N GLU A 105 3.31 12.76 11.66
CA GLU A 105 3.93 12.53 10.35
C GLU A 105 3.84 11.07 9.90
N ASN A 106 3.98 10.09 10.78
CA ASN A 106 3.78 8.68 10.46
C ASN A 106 2.32 8.39 10.05
N ILE A 107 1.35 8.93 10.78
CA ILE A 107 -0.07 8.84 10.43
C ILE A 107 -0.32 9.45 9.05
N ARG A 108 0.22 10.66 8.81
CA ARG A 108 0.09 11.36 7.53
C ARG A 108 0.63 10.53 6.36
N ARG A 109 1.80 9.88 6.53
CA ARG A 109 2.40 9.02 5.51
C ARG A 109 1.57 7.77 5.23
N ILE A 110 1.04 7.12 6.26
CA ILE A 110 0.16 5.95 6.11
C ILE A 110 -1.11 6.34 5.35
N ILE A 111 -1.79 7.41 5.77
CA ILE A 111 -3.01 7.91 5.12
C ILE A 111 -2.70 8.30 3.67
N GLY A 112 -1.61 9.06 3.45
CA GLY A 112 -1.19 9.45 2.11
C GLY A 112 -0.92 8.26 1.19
N THR A 113 -0.23 7.22 1.68
CA THR A 113 0.01 5.98 0.94
C THR A 113 -1.31 5.26 0.61
N CYS A 114 -2.21 5.13 1.57
CA CYS A 114 -3.51 4.49 1.36
C CYS A 114 -4.39 5.27 0.37
N LEU A 115 -4.41 6.59 0.43
CA LEU A 115 -5.18 7.42 -0.49
C LEU A 115 -4.57 7.48 -1.90
N ALA A 116 -3.24 7.44 -2.02
CA ALA A 116 -2.56 7.33 -3.31
C ALA A 116 -2.82 5.97 -3.99
N GLU A 117 -2.94 4.92 -3.19
CA GLU A 117 -3.20 3.53 -3.63
C GLU A 117 -4.65 3.11 -3.34
N ARG A 118 -5.64 3.99 -3.61
CA ARG A 118 -7.08 3.76 -3.34
C ARG A 118 -7.57 2.39 -3.78
N ALA A 119 -7.12 1.92 -4.96
CA ALA A 119 -7.48 0.61 -5.49
C ALA A 119 -7.05 -0.53 -4.55
N MET A 120 -5.81 -0.49 -4.06
CA MET A 120 -5.28 -1.50 -3.14
C MET A 120 -5.92 -1.40 -1.77
N THR A 121 -6.10 -0.19 -1.26
CA THR A 121 -6.78 0.07 0.02
C THR A 121 -8.21 -0.47 -0.01
N LYS A 122 -8.95 -0.22 -1.08
CA LYS A 122 -10.29 -0.77 -1.27
C LYS A 122 -10.26 -2.30 -1.28
N ILE A 123 -9.44 -2.91 -2.14
CA ILE A 123 -9.32 -4.36 -2.26
C ILE A 123 -9.02 -5.00 -0.90
N LEU A 124 -8.07 -4.43 -0.14
CA LEU A 124 -7.65 -4.96 1.15
C LEU A 124 -8.78 -4.95 2.18
N PHE A 125 -9.65 -3.94 2.16
CA PHE A 125 -10.68 -3.75 3.18
C PHE A 125 -12.06 -4.31 2.80
N THR A 126 -12.34 -4.54 1.50
CA THR A 126 -13.65 -5.02 1.04
C THR A 126 -13.66 -6.45 0.52
N ASP A 127 -12.72 -6.78 -0.37
CA ASP A 127 -12.84 -7.97 -1.22
C ASP A 127 -11.97 -9.14 -0.77
N ALA A 128 -11.12 -8.90 0.22
CA ALA A 128 -10.03 -9.80 0.52
C ALA A 128 -10.40 -10.97 1.45
N VAL A 129 -11.52 -10.89 2.16
CA VAL A 129 -11.95 -11.94 3.12
C VAL A 129 -12.88 -12.94 2.44
N GLY A 130 -12.59 -14.25 2.59
CA GLY A 130 -13.45 -15.32 2.07
C GLY A 130 -13.19 -15.70 0.61
N ILE A 131 -12.06 -15.27 0.02
CA ILE A 131 -11.70 -15.63 -1.36
C ILE A 131 -11.23 -17.07 -1.45
N ASP A 132 -10.28 -17.44 -0.64
CA ASP A 132 -9.84 -18.82 -0.42
C ASP A 132 -8.93 -18.88 0.85
N PRO A 133 -8.76 -20.08 1.46
CA PRO A 133 -8.01 -20.21 2.72
C PRO A 133 -6.53 -19.76 2.64
N LEU A 134 -5.89 -19.78 1.49
CA LEU A 134 -4.52 -19.26 1.31
C LEU A 134 -4.50 -17.74 1.38
N PHE A 135 -5.52 -17.12 0.82
CA PHE A 135 -5.73 -15.68 0.84
C PHE A 135 -6.01 -15.17 2.23
N ASP A 136 -6.97 -15.80 2.90
CA ASP A 136 -7.35 -15.43 4.26
C ASP A 136 -6.13 -15.51 5.20
N ARG A 137 -5.28 -16.53 5.04
CA ARG A 137 -4.02 -16.63 5.78
C ARG A 137 -3.05 -15.50 5.46
N LYS A 138 -2.89 -15.13 4.18
CA LYS A 138 -1.98 -14.06 3.79
C LYS A 138 -2.43 -12.70 4.34
N LEU A 139 -3.72 -12.42 4.28
CA LEU A 139 -4.29 -11.21 4.86
C LEU A 139 -4.19 -11.19 6.38
N ALA A 140 -4.50 -12.30 7.04
CA ALA A 140 -4.33 -12.45 8.47
C ALA A 140 -2.87 -12.20 8.87
N SER A 141 -1.91 -12.79 8.14
CA SER A 141 -0.48 -12.56 8.38
C SER A 141 -0.08 -11.10 8.15
N PHE A 142 -0.58 -10.46 7.10
CA PHE A 142 -0.34 -9.04 6.85
C PHE A 142 -0.87 -8.18 8.01
N TYR A 143 -2.12 -8.41 8.43
CA TYR A 143 -2.72 -7.67 9.54
C TYR A 143 -1.99 -7.93 10.85
N GLU A 144 -1.64 -9.18 11.15
CA GLU A 144 -0.89 -9.54 12.34
C GLU A 144 0.49 -8.88 12.38
N ASN A 145 1.19 -8.79 11.26
CA ASN A 145 2.47 -8.07 11.18
C ASN A 145 2.31 -6.57 11.53
N MET A 146 1.22 -5.94 11.08
CA MET A 146 0.92 -4.55 11.44
C MET A 146 0.62 -4.42 12.95
N VAL A 147 -0.15 -5.34 13.50
CA VAL A 147 -0.44 -5.39 14.95
C VAL A 147 0.85 -5.54 15.75
N LEU A 148 1.71 -6.50 15.40
CA LEU A 148 2.98 -6.74 16.12
C LEU A 148 3.89 -5.51 16.10
N LEU A 149 4.04 -4.86 14.94
CA LEU A 149 4.82 -3.63 14.83
C LEU A 149 4.29 -2.54 15.76
N LEU A 150 2.97 -2.37 15.82
CA LEU A 150 2.34 -1.37 16.67
C LEU A 150 2.43 -1.74 18.16
N VAL A 151 2.28 -3.01 18.50
CA VAL A 151 2.43 -3.52 19.88
C VAL A 151 3.81 -3.17 20.47
N GLU A 152 4.88 -3.42 19.73
CA GLU A 152 6.23 -3.09 20.19
C GLU A 152 6.39 -1.56 20.37
N THR A 153 5.88 -0.77 19.43
CA THR A 153 5.90 0.70 19.53
C THR A 153 5.11 1.20 20.75
N LEU A 154 3.93 0.62 21.01
CA LEU A 154 3.10 1.00 22.17
C LEU A 154 3.75 0.61 23.49
N LYS A 155 4.36 -0.59 23.60
CA LYS A 155 5.12 -0.99 24.79
C LYS A 155 6.24 -0.02 25.12
N ASP A 156 7.00 0.40 24.12
CA ASP A 156 8.07 1.36 24.31
C ASP A 156 7.52 2.75 24.71
N GLY A 157 6.40 3.16 24.10
CA GLY A 157 5.69 4.38 24.47
C GLY A 157 5.16 4.35 25.91
N GLN A 158 4.68 3.20 26.40
CA GLN A 158 4.25 3.03 27.80
C GLN A 158 5.42 3.17 28.79
N LYS A 159 6.59 2.54 28.49
CA LYS A 159 7.81 2.70 29.32
C LYS A 159 8.24 4.17 29.42
N LEU A 160 8.01 4.95 28.40
CA LEU A 160 8.34 6.38 28.34
C LEU A 160 7.22 7.29 28.90
N GLY A 161 6.09 6.73 29.33
CA GLY A 161 4.94 7.48 29.83
C GLY A 161 4.19 8.30 28.75
N ILE A 162 4.44 8.01 27.47
CA ILE A 162 3.82 8.68 26.31
C ILE A 162 2.48 8.04 25.97
N VAL A 163 2.38 6.71 26.14
CA VAL A 163 1.18 5.93 25.86
C VAL A 163 0.45 5.59 27.17
N ALA A 164 -0.86 5.67 27.18
CA ALA A 164 -1.70 5.31 28.31
C ALA A 164 -1.47 3.84 28.74
N ASP A 165 -1.71 3.56 30.04
CA ASP A 165 -1.69 2.19 30.55
C ASP A 165 -2.79 1.37 29.89
N GLY A 166 -2.52 0.09 29.67
CA GLY A 166 -3.44 -0.85 29.02
C GLY A 166 -2.69 -1.99 28.35
N GLU A 167 -3.45 -3.00 27.93
CA GLU A 167 -2.86 -4.11 27.16
C GLU A 167 -2.44 -3.61 25.77
N PRO A 168 -1.14 -3.65 25.43
CA PRO A 168 -0.63 -3.07 24.18
C PRO A 168 -1.33 -3.62 22.91
N ARG A 169 -1.71 -4.90 22.93
CA ARG A 169 -2.39 -5.53 21.82
C ARG A 169 -3.83 -5.01 21.62
N VAL A 170 -4.51 -4.72 22.71
CA VAL A 170 -5.86 -4.11 22.66
C VAL A 170 -5.77 -2.69 22.13
N LEU A 171 -4.81 -1.90 22.62
CA LEU A 171 -4.56 -0.55 22.12
C LEU A 171 -4.21 -0.56 20.63
N ALA A 172 -3.41 -1.53 20.17
CA ALA A 172 -3.07 -1.71 18.76
C ALA A 172 -4.33 -2.00 17.91
N TYR A 173 -5.20 -2.89 18.37
CA TYR A 173 -6.48 -3.17 17.67
C TYR A 173 -7.38 -1.94 17.60
N MET A 174 -7.47 -1.15 18.67
CA MET A 174 -8.26 0.08 18.69
C MET A 174 -7.72 1.11 17.69
N ALA A 175 -6.41 1.35 17.70
CA ALA A 175 -5.77 2.30 16.80
C ALA A 175 -5.87 1.88 15.33
N LEU A 176 -5.57 0.60 15.03
CA LEU A 176 -5.67 0.07 13.67
C LEU A 176 -7.13 -0.01 13.20
N GLY A 177 -8.07 -0.35 14.08
CA GLY A 177 -9.49 -0.38 13.77
C GLY A 177 -10.04 0.99 13.41
N ALA A 178 -9.70 2.02 14.18
CA ALA A 178 -10.08 3.39 13.89
C ALA A 178 -9.50 3.88 12.54
N LEU A 179 -8.20 3.65 12.32
CA LEU A 179 -7.55 4.03 11.07
C LEU A 179 -8.11 3.26 9.86
N LYS A 180 -8.31 1.95 10.01
CA LYS A 180 -8.87 1.09 8.96
C LYS A 180 -10.27 1.56 8.56
N GLU A 181 -11.15 1.80 9.53
CA GLU A 181 -12.53 2.22 9.25
C GLU A 181 -12.55 3.60 8.58
N LEU A 182 -11.75 4.54 9.08
CA LEU A 182 -11.62 5.86 8.46
C LEU A 182 -11.19 5.76 6.99
N LEU A 183 -10.16 4.96 6.70
CA LEU A 183 -9.66 4.75 5.34
C LEU A 183 -10.67 4.01 4.46
N TYR A 184 -11.38 3.03 5.00
CA TYR A 184 -12.45 2.32 4.30
C TYR A 184 -13.54 3.29 3.82
N GLN A 185 -14.04 4.13 4.71
CA GLN A 185 -15.05 5.14 4.39
C GLN A 185 -14.52 6.15 3.36
N ALA A 186 -13.26 6.59 3.54
CA ALA A 186 -12.61 7.52 2.64
C ALA A 186 -12.48 7.00 1.19
N VAL A 187 -12.16 5.71 1.00
CA VAL A 187 -11.94 5.16 -0.36
C VAL A 187 -13.19 4.58 -1.02
N THR A 188 -14.21 4.19 -0.21
CA THR A 188 -15.39 3.47 -0.71
C THR A 188 -16.59 4.38 -0.93
N LEU A 189 -16.87 5.27 0.02
CA LEU A 189 -18.06 6.13 -0.01
C LEU A 189 -17.78 7.55 -0.47
N GLY A 190 -16.57 7.84 -0.94
CA GLY A 190 -16.20 9.17 -1.42
C GLY A 190 -16.11 10.23 -0.32
N PHE A 191 -16.11 9.80 0.97
CA PHE A 191 -15.89 10.67 2.14
C PHE A 191 -14.54 11.42 2.08
N ALA A 192 -13.69 11.05 1.14
CA ALA A 192 -12.34 11.58 0.93
C ALA A 192 -12.26 12.72 -0.09
N GLU A 193 -13.26 13.56 -0.22
CA GLU A 193 -13.04 14.92 -0.73
C GLU A 193 -12.25 15.73 0.31
N GLU A 194 -12.22 15.27 1.56
CA GLU A 194 -11.34 15.81 2.57
C GLU A 194 -9.87 15.43 2.29
N SER A 195 -9.00 16.41 2.44
CA SER A 195 -7.56 16.21 2.18
C SER A 195 -6.96 15.18 3.15
N ALA A 196 -5.89 14.52 2.75
CA ALA A 196 -5.13 13.61 3.63
C ALA A 196 -4.74 14.29 4.96
N GLU A 197 -4.54 15.61 4.95
CA GLU A 197 -4.21 16.42 6.13
C GLU A 197 -5.36 16.45 7.14
N VAL A 198 -6.60 16.68 6.69
CA VAL A 198 -7.79 16.68 7.57
C VAL A 198 -7.97 15.32 8.22
N LEU A 199 -7.89 14.23 7.44
CA LEU A 199 -8.01 12.87 7.98
C LEU A 199 -6.87 12.56 8.97
N THR A 200 -5.66 13.02 8.69
CA THR A 200 -4.50 12.86 9.58
C THR A 200 -4.73 13.56 10.89
N GLN A 201 -5.16 14.81 10.86
CA GLN A 201 -5.42 15.60 12.07
C GLN A 201 -6.55 14.97 12.91
N GLN A 202 -7.62 14.50 12.29
CA GLN A 202 -8.73 13.88 13.01
C GLN A 202 -8.31 12.59 13.72
N ILE A 203 -7.62 11.68 13.04
CA ILE A 203 -7.17 10.42 13.65
C ILE A 203 -6.08 10.66 14.71
N TYR A 204 -5.17 11.62 14.47
CA TYR A 204 -4.15 11.98 15.44
C TYR A 204 -4.78 12.51 16.74
N THR A 205 -5.71 13.45 16.64
CA THR A 205 -6.44 13.99 17.81
C THR A 205 -7.19 12.89 18.56
N PHE A 206 -7.89 12.03 17.82
CA PHE A 206 -8.60 10.88 18.41
C PHE A 206 -7.64 9.95 19.18
N LEU A 207 -6.47 9.64 18.64
CA LEU A 207 -5.48 8.79 19.29
C LEU A 207 -4.84 9.47 20.51
N CYS A 208 -4.58 10.79 20.44
CA CYS A 208 -4.02 11.54 21.57
C CYS A 208 -4.98 11.63 22.75
N ASP A 209 -6.26 11.84 22.49
CA ASP A 209 -7.28 11.96 23.51
C ASP A 209 -7.71 10.60 24.08
N GLY A 210 -7.58 9.52 23.29
CA GLY A 210 -7.96 8.16 23.67
C GLY A 210 -6.81 7.32 24.21
N CYS A 211 -5.72 7.12 23.47
CA CYS A 211 -4.66 6.18 23.82
C CYS A 211 -3.27 6.80 23.98
N LEU A 212 -3.04 8.04 23.53
CA LEU A 212 -1.75 8.73 23.64
C LEU A 212 -1.82 9.84 24.70
N ARG A 213 -0.77 9.96 25.52
CA ARG A 213 -0.56 11.06 26.48
C ARG A 213 0.38 12.13 25.92
N VAL A 214 0.30 12.38 24.62
CA VAL A 214 1.11 13.40 23.95
C VAL A 214 0.39 14.75 24.06
N ARG A 215 0.98 15.68 24.83
CA ARG A 215 0.52 17.05 24.98
C ARG A 215 1.61 18.03 24.55
#